data_96638fe102d59afd50f7a678019538c6
#
_entry.id   96638fe102d59afd50f7a678019538c6
#
_cell.length_a   1.000
_cell.length_b   1.000
_cell.length_c   1.000
_cell.angle_alpha   90.00
_cell.angle_beta   90.00
_cell.angle_gamma   90.00
#
_symmetry.space_group_name_H-M   'P 1'
#
loop_
_entity.id
_entity.type
_entity.pdbx_description
1 polymer ?
#
loop_
_entity_poly.entity_id
_entity_poly.type
_entity_poly.pdbx_seq_one_letter_code
_entity_poly.pdbx_strand_id
1 'polypeptide(L)'
;CIRDSTNWTSTMRDTPSDATGGAVAMETGQIEENTGDRLIRPEWNINGMSPAPGVAHTQYATPLPQLLKDAGYFTIHVGKAHWASAGTPGASPYNMGFVVNVSGNVAGMPRSYQSEENYGNTPEKWNMLAVQNMTEYYGTGVHLTEALTREALKTLEYPIRHGEPFFLYMAHYATHTPIQPDKRFIQKYLDAGMDKGQARYASMVEGVDKSLGDLLDYLKEMGVEKNTVVVFMTDNGGNSENKQ
;
A
#
# COMPACT_ATOMS: atom_id res chain seq x y z
N CYS A 1 12.67 11.19 -14.83
CA CYS A 1 11.77 11.31 -13.65
C CYS A 1 11.97 10.18 -12.64
N ILE A 2 12.26 8.95 -13.07
CA ILE A 2 12.48 7.80 -12.18
C ILE A 2 13.78 7.90 -11.37
N ARG A 3 14.74 8.70 -11.80
CA ARG A 3 16.02 8.87 -11.08
C ARG A 3 15.86 9.52 -9.70
N ASP A 4 14.82 10.29 -9.49
CA ASP A 4 14.59 10.94 -8.18
C ASP A 4 13.95 9.98 -7.16
N SER A 5 13.25 8.94 -7.62
CA SER A 5 12.80 7.87 -6.73
C SER A 5 13.97 7.04 -6.18
N THR A 6 15.12 7.02 -6.84
CA THR A 6 16.33 6.36 -6.33
C THR A 6 16.98 7.08 -5.15
N ASN A 7 16.72 8.38 -4.98
CA ASN A 7 17.16 9.09 -3.77
C ASN A 7 16.34 8.71 -2.53
N TRP A 8 15.09 8.32 -2.73
CA TRP A 8 14.25 7.79 -1.66
C TRP A 8 14.72 6.41 -1.19
N THR A 9 15.22 5.60 -2.12
CA THR A 9 15.80 4.29 -1.77
C THR A 9 17.18 4.42 -1.12
N SER A 10 17.90 5.54 -1.30
CA SER A 10 19.20 5.74 -0.63
C SER A 10 19.04 6.05 0.85
N THR A 11 17.95 6.72 1.24
CA THR A 11 17.63 6.94 2.65
C THR A 11 17.22 5.66 3.37
N MET A 12 16.65 4.70 2.66
CA MET A 12 16.32 3.39 3.22
C MET A 12 17.55 2.56 3.64
N ARG A 13 18.71 2.81 3.04
CA ARG A 13 19.94 2.04 3.36
C ARG A 13 20.50 2.33 4.73
N ASP A 14 20.19 3.49 5.27
CA ASP A 14 20.67 3.93 6.58
C ASP A 14 19.67 3.62 7.70
N THR A 15 18.55 2.97 7.37
CA THR A 15 17.51 2.62 8.32
C THR A 15 17.60 1.13 8.70
N PRO A 16 17.31 0.76 9.96
CA PRO A 16 17.20 -0.65 10.33
C PRO A 16 16.17 -1.39 9.47
N SER A 17 16.52 -2.61 9.12
CA SER A 17 15.74 -3.44 8.18
C SER A 17 14.57 -4.14 8.87
N ASP A 18 13.62 -3.41 9.43
CA ASP A 18 12.33 -4.00 9.72
C ASP A 18 11.31 -3.65 8.62
N ALA A 19 10.28 -4.47 8.51
CA ALA A 19 9.29 -4.34 7.44
C ALA A 19 8.49 -3.04 7.50
N THR A 20 8.32 -2.47 8.68
CA THR A 20 7.64 -1.20 8.88
C THR A 20 8.51 -0.02 8.56
N GLY A 21 9.80 -0.11 8.89
CA GLY A 21 10.79 0.90 8.54
C GLY A 21 10.91 1.07 7.04
N GLY A 22 10.83 0.00 6.27
CA GLY A 22 10.91 0.04 4.82
C GLY A 22 9.84 0.92 4.17
N ALA A 23 8.58 0.73 4.55
CA ALA A 23 7.48 1.52 4.00
C ALA A 23 7.56 3.00 4.38
N VAL A 24 7.85 3.29 5.64
CA VAL A 24 8.01 4.67 6.12
C VAL A 24 9.20 5.36 5.46
N ALA A 25 10.35 4.67 5.38
CA ALA A 25 11.55 5.22 4.78
C ALA A 25 11.37 5.56 3.29
N MET A 26 10.61 4.77 2.55
CA MET A 26 10.32 5.04 1.15
C MET A 26 9.56 6.33 0.93
N GLU A 27 8.63 6.67 1.84
CA GLU A 27 7.78 7.85 1.70
C GLU A 27 8.32 9.10 2.40
N THR A 28 8.96 8.91 3.54
CA THR A 28 9.33 10.03 4.41
C THR A 28 10.83 10.11 4.70
N GLY A 29 11.61 9.09 4.34
CA GLY A 29 13.01 8.96 4.71
C GLY A 29 13.23 8.66 6.19
N GLN A 30 12.24 8.12 6.87
CA GLN A 30 12.23 7.91 8.32
C GLN A 30 11.82 6.48 8.66
N ILE A 31 12.06 6.08 9.89
CA ILE A 31 11.68 4.77 10.41
C ILE A 31 10.76 4.90 11.62
N GLU A 32 9.89 3.96 11.80
CA GLU A 32 9.15 3.72 13.04
C GLU A 32 9.90 2.72 13.92
N GLU A 33 9.88 2.94 15.23
CA GLU A 33 10.32 1.90 16.15
C GLU A 33 9.34 0.73 16.16
N ASN A 34 9.89 -0.48 16.12
CA ASN A 34 9.08 -1.70 16.08
C ASN A 34 8.58 -2.08 17.46
N THR A 35 7.53 -1.41 17.91
CA THR A 35 6.85 -1.72 19.17
C THR A 35 5.37 -1.98 18.94
N GLY A 36 4.74 -2.70 19.87
CA GLY A 36 3.35 -3.13 19.70
C GLY A 36 2.32 -2.00 19.66
N ASP A 37 2.64 -0.83 20.23
CA ASP A 37 1.75 0.33 20.33
C ASP A 37 2.23 1.55 19.51
N ARG A 38 3.23 1.38 18.65
CA ARG A 38 3.82 2.48 17.85
C ARG A 38 2.79 3.26 17.01
N LEU A 39 1.73 2.60 16.57
CA LEU A 39 0.70 3.26 15.76
C LEU A 39 -0.16 4.26 16.53
N ILE A 40 -0.09 4.25 17.85
CA ILE A 40 -0.86 5.14 18.72
C ILE A 40 0.00 6.08 19.55
N ARG A 41 1.32 5.98 19.43
CA ARG A 41 2.27 6.82 20.15
C ARG A 41 2.84 7.91 19.24
N PRO A 42 2.42 9.16 19.39
CA PRO A 42 2.91 10.26 18.55
C PRO A 42 4.42 10.46 18.60
N GLU A 43 5.05 10.20 19.76
CA GLU A 43 6.49 10.35 19.94
C GLU A 43 7.34 9.40 19.09
N TRP A 44 6.75 8.33 18.59
CA TRP A 44 7.45 7.41 17.68
C TRP A 44 7.11 7.65 16.22
N ASN A 45 6.18 8.54 16.03
CA ASN A 45 5.72 8.83 14.69
C ASN A 45 6.72 9.71 13.96
N ILE A 46 6.97 9.35 12.75
CA ILE A 46 7.82 10.07 11.84
C ILE A 46 6.96 10.61 10.73
N ASN A 47 6.97 11.90 10.60
CA ASN A 47 6.11 12.61 9.66
C ASN A 47 6.94 13.38 8.65
N GLY A 48 6.92 12.95 7.40
CA GLY A 48 7.66 13.58 6.33
C GLY A 48 7.09 14.90 5.83
N MET A 49 5.88 15.26 6.23
CA MET A 49 5.23 16.49 5.74
C MET A 49 5.79 17.74 6.40
N SER A 50 5.91 17.72 7.73
CA SER A 50 6.46 18.82 8.52
C SER A 50 6.67 18.39 9.96
N PRO A 51 7.56 19.06 10.71
CA PRO A 51 7.64 18.87 12.14
C PRO A 51 6.29 19.18 12.80
N ALA A 52 5.76 18.22 13.57
CA ALA A 52 4.56 18.44 14.36
C ALA A 52 4.97 18.95 15.75
N PRO A 53 4.47 20.09 16.25
CA PRO A 53 4.81 20.59 17.57
C PRO A 53 4.47 19.56 18.65
N GLY A 54 5.44 19.27 19.53
CA GLY A 54 5.28 18.29 20.59
C GLY A 54 5.36 16.81 20.16
N VAL A 55 5.63 16.54 18.89
CA VAL A 55 5.88 15.19 18.38
C VAL A 55 7.37 15.02 18.08
N ALA A 56 8.01 14.13 18.82
CA ALA A 56 9.41 13.80 18.61
C ALA A 56 9.63 13.10 17.25
N HIS A 57 10.85 13.19 16.74
CA HIS A 57 11.30 12.49 15.53
C HIS A 57 10.54 12.83 14.23
N THR A 58 9.75 13.90 14.22
CA THR A 58 9.17 14.40 12.96
C THR A 58 10.21 15.22 12.21
N GLN A 59 10.24 15.08 10.90
CA GLN A 59 11.13 15.83 10.01
C GLN A 59 10.33 16.55 8.93
N TYR A 60 10.90 17.63 8.44
CA TYR A 60 10.37 18.31 7.28
C TYR A 60 10.88 17.63 6.01
N ALA A 61 9.96 17.14 5.19
CA ALA A 61 10.25 16.61 3.86
C ALA A 61 9.08 16.90 2.92
N THR A 62 9.38 17.08 1.65
CA THR A 62 8.34 17.16 0.63
C THR A 62 8.26 15.80 -0.06
N PRO A 63 7.18 15.04 0.14
CA PRO A 63 7.04 13.73 -0.47
C PRO A 63 6.86 13.81 -1.98
N LEU A 64 7.25 12.77 -2.70
CA LEU A 64 7.10 12.68 -4.15
C LEU A 64 5.67 12.96 -4.64
N PRO A 65 4.61 12.43 -4.00
CA PRO A 65 3.25 12.73 -4.43
C PRO A 65 2.92 14.22 -4.37
N GLN A 66 3.43 14.96 -3.39
CA GLN A 66 3.23 16.41 -3.30
C GLN A 66 3.92 17.14 -4.46
N LEU A 67 5.16 16.76 -4.79
CA LEU A 67 5.88 17.35 -5.93
C LEU A 67 5.15 17.11 -7.25
N LEU A 68 4.62 15.92 -7.44
CA LEU A 68 3.86 15.57 -8.63
C LEU A 68 2.51 16.31 -8.68
N LYS A 69 1.82 16.42 -7.54
CA LYS A 69 0.60 17.22 -7.43
C LYS A 69 0.84 18.69 -7.79
N ASP A 70 1.92 19.27 -7.27
CA ASP A 70 2.31 20.65 -7.56
C ASP A 70 2.70 20.85 -9.03
N ALA A 71 3.16 19.78 -9.70
CA ALA A 71 3.42 19.73 -11.13
C ALA A 71 2.14 19.45 -11.99
N GLY A 72 0.97 19.40 -11.36
CA GLY A 72 -0.32 19.22 -12.06
C GLY A 72 -0.74 17.77 -12.29
N TYR A 73 -0.12 16.79 -11.62
CA TYR A 73 -0.56 15.41 -11.70
C TYR A 73 -1.77 15.14 -10.79
N PHE A 74 -2.71 14.35 -11.28
CA PHE A 74 -3.77 13.76 -10.48
C PHE A 74 -3.20 12.59 -9.68
N THR A 75 -3.01 12.76 -8.38
CA THR A 75 -2.29 11.83 -7.53
C THR A 75 -3.23 10.90 -6.78
N ILE A 76 -3.02 9.59 -6.93
CA ILE A 76 -3.90 8.53 -6.42
C ILE A 76 -3.09 7.60 -5.52
N HIS A 77 -3.56 7.39 -4.31
CA HIS A 77 -3.08 6.36 -3.39
C HIS A 77 -4.10 5.23 -3.27
N VAL A 78 -3.65 3.98 -3.39
CA VAL A 78 -4.50 2.80 -3.19
C VAL A 78 -3.76 1.77 -2.34
N GLY A 79 -4.33 1.41 -1.20
CA GLY A 79 -3.83 0.35 -0.34
C GLY A 79 -3.10 0.84 0.92
N LYS A 80 -1.98 0.20 1.26
CA LYS A 80 -1.20 0.44 2.48
C LYS A 80 -0.53 1.82 2.46
N ALA A 81 -0.71 2.60 3.51
CA ALA A 81 0.07 3.82 3.75
C ALA A 81 1.12 3.58 4.84
N HIS A 82 0.74 3.55 6.12
CA HIS A 82 1.64 3.23 7.24
C HIS A 82 2.83 4.22 7.41
N TRP A 83 2.61 5.49 7.13
CA TRP A 83 3.70 6.48 7.17
C TRP A 83 3.85 7.17 8.52
N ALA A 84 2.82 7.09 9.35
CA ALA A 84 2.80 7.84 10.59
C ALA A 84 1.77 7.29 11.59
N SER A 85 1.94 7.62 12.86
CA SER A 85 1.01 7.24 13.93
C SER A 85 -0.34 7.96 13.81
N ALA A 86 -1.37 7.35 14.36
CA ALA A 86 -2.71 7.95 14.44
C ALA A 86 -2.66 9.31 15.16
N GLY A 87 -3.43 10.26 14.66
CA GLY A 87 -3.53 11.60 15.22
C GLY A 87 -2.44 12.58 14.77
N THR A 88 -1.55 12.16 13.87
CA THR A 88 -0.53 13.03 13.29
C THR A 88 -0.84 13.37 11.82
N PRO A 89 -0.30 14.46 11.27
CA PRO A 89 -0.55 14.85 9.88
C PRO A 89 -0.23 13.76 8.87
N GLY A 90 0.90 13.05 9.03
CA GLY A 90 1.33 11.99 8.11
C GLY A 90 0.47 10.72 8.15
N ALA A 91 -0.48 10.62 9.08
CA ALA A 91 -1.44 9.52 9.15
C ALA A 91 -2.42 9.49 7.95
N SER A 92 -2.53 10.62 7.25
CA SER A 92 -3.45 10.75 6.12
C SER A 92 -2.70 10.91 4.79
N PRO A 93 -2.93 10.05 3.80
CA PRO A 93 -2.36 10.21 2.46
C PRO A 93 -2.66 11.56 1.80
N TYR A 94 -3.78 12.19 2.12
CA TYR A 94 -4.09 13.51 1.61
C TYR A 94 -3.05 14.56 2.01
N ASN A 95 -2.48 14.44 3.20
CA ASN A 95 -1.42 15.33 3.69
C ASN A 95 -0.05 15.04 3.04
N MET A 96 0.07 13.87 2.38
CA MET A 96 1.26 13.49 1.62
C MET A 96 1.22 13.95 0.16
N GLY A 97 0.15 14.65 -0.24
CA GLY A 97 -0.01 15.16 -1.59
C GLY A 97 -0.89 14.31 -2.51
N PHE A 98 -1.59 13.32 -1.99
CA PHE A 98 -2.56 12.57 -2.78
C PHE A 98 -3.91 13.29 -2.84
N VAL A 99 -4.52 13.31 -4.03
CA VAL A 99 -5.87 13.84 -4.27
C VAL A 99 -6.92 12.78 -3.96
N VAL A 100 -6.61 11.52 -4.24
CA VAL A 100 -7.47 10.37 -3.94
C VAL A 100 -6.73 9.43 -3.01
N ASN A 101 -7.45 8.92 -2.01
CA ASN A 101 -6.97 7.88 -1.11
C ASN A 101 -8.01 6.76 -1.00
N VAL A 102 -7.61 5.57 -1.40
CA VAL A 102 -8.38 4.34 -1.24
C VAL A 102 -7.70 3.48 -0.17
N SER A 103 -8.34 3.37 0.98
CA SER A 103 -7.95 2.48 2.09
C SER A 103 -6.64 2.78 2.80
N GLY A 104 -5.90 3.82 2.41
CA GLY A 104 -4.65 4.19 3.08
C GLY A 104 -4.91 4.82 4.46
N ASN A 105 -4.25 4.28 5.48
CA ASN A 105 -4.29 4.78 6.86
C ASN A 105 -3.01 4.38 7.60
N VAL A 106 -3.03 4.50 8.92
CA VAL A 106 -1.90 4.17 9.81
C VAL A 106 -1.57 2.67 9.89
N ALA A 107 -2.41 1.79 9.37
CA ALA A 107 -2.21 0.36 9.48
C ALA A 107 -1.15 -0.14 8.49
N GLY A 108 -0.13 -0.83 8.99
CA GLY A 108 0.91 -1.45 8.18
C GLY A 108 0.55 -2.82 7.63
N MET A 109 -0.55 -3.42 8.12
CA MET A 109 -1.06 -4.72 7.69
C MET A 109 -2.59 -4.72 7.76
N PRO A 110 -3.27 -5.55 6.96
CA PRO A 110 -4.71 -5.68 7.07
C PRO A 110 -5.06 -6.64 8.20
N ARG A 111 -6.20 -6.48 8.83
CA ARG A 111 -6.73 -7.48 9.76
C ARG A 111 -7.10 -8.78 9.04
N SER A 112 -7.60 -8.66 7.82
CA SER A 112 -7.96 -9.78 6.96
C SER A 112 -7.88 -9.39 5.48
N TYR A 113 -7.55 -10.38 4.64
CA TYR A 113 -7.64 -10.27 3.18
C TYR A 113 -8.96 -10.79 2.62
N GLN A 114 -9.82 -11.36 3.47
CA GLN A 114 -11.06 -12.00 3.04
C GLN A 114 -12.24 -11.04 3.17
N SER A 115 -13.01 -10.93 2.09
CA SER A 115 -14.23 -10.12 2.07
C SER A 115 -15.32 -10.66 2.99
N GLU A 116 -15.33 -11.97 3.24
CA GLU A 116 -16.24 -12.63 4.17
C GLU A 116 -16.01 -12.19 5.63
N GLU A 117 -14.82 -11.69 5.92
CA GLU A 117 -14.45 -11.07 7.19
C GLU A 117 -14.50 -9.55 7.12
N ASN A 118 -15.12 -8.98 6.07
CA ASN A 118 -15.19 -7.55 5.78
C ASN A 118 -13.83 -6.84 5.85
N TYR A 119 -12.75 -7.56 5.46
CA TYR A 119 -11.36 -7.10 5.58
C TYR A 119 -11.00 -6.60 6.99
N GLY A 120 -11.60 -7.24 8.01
CA GLY A 120 -11.40 -6.94 9.42
C GLY A 120 -12.31 -5.86 10.00
N ASN A 121 -13.24 -5.32 9.22
CA ASN A 121 -14.24 -4.39 9.73
C ASN A 121 -15.37 -5.16 10.44
N THR A 122 -15.60 -4.83 11.69
CA THR A 122 -16.71 -5.37 12.46
C THR A 122 -17.56 -4.23 13.00
N PRO A 123 -18.90 -4.35 13.01
CA PRO A 123 -19.79 -3.29 13.50
C PRO A 123 -19.57 -2.94 14.98
N GLU A 124 -18.98 -3.86 15.74
CA GLU A 124 -18.97 -3.81 17.21
C GLU A 124 -17.66 -3.30 17.78
N LYS A 125 -16.58 -3.26 16.98
CA LYS A 125 -15.28 -2.79 17.44
C LYS A 125 -14.54 -2.06 16.33
N TRP A 126 -14.19 -0.80 16.64
CA TRP A 126 -13.18 -0.14 15.83
C TRP A 126 -11.88 -0.94 15.89
N ASN A 127 -11.33 -1.23 14.72
CA ASN A 127 -10.09 -1.95 14.56
C ASN A 127 -9.18 -1.16 13.60
N MET A 128 -8.06 -0.66 14.12
CA MET A 128 -7.13 0.13 13.30
C MET A 128 -6.54 -0.64 12.13
N LEU A 129 -6.50 -1.99 12.21
CA LEU A 129 -6.03 -2.85 11.13
C LEU A 129 -7.12 -3.19 10.11
N ALA A 130 -8.34 -2.74 10.32
CA ALA A 130 -9.42 -2.94 9.37
C ALA A 130 -9.20 -2.05 8.13
N VAL A 131 -9.33 -2.65 6.95
CA VAL A 131 -9.19 -1.92 5.69
C VAL A 131 -10.48 -1.15 5.41
N GLN A 132 -10.38 0.16 5.39
CA GLN A 132 -11.53 1.06 5.28
C GLN A 132 -12.00 1.24 3.82
N ASN A 133 -13.21 1.75 3.65
CA ASN A 133 -13.77 2.17 2.36
C ASN A 133 -13.88 1.06 1.30
N MET A 134 -14.10 -0.20 1.75
CA MET A 134 -14.22 -1.37 0.87
C MET A 134 -15.58 -2.07 1.00
N THR A 135 -16.62 -1.34 1.43
CA THR A 135 -17.93 -1.91 1.80
C THR A 135 -18.65 -2.62 0.65
N GLU A 136 -18.43 -2.20 -0.60
CA GLU A 136 -19.04 -2.85 -1.76
C GLU A 136 -18.53 -4.28 -2.00
N TYR A 137 -17.39 -4.63 -1.42
CA TYR A 137 -16.80 -5.96 -1.56
C TYR A 137 -17.10 -6.89 -0.38
N TYR A 138 -17.74 -6.42 0.68
CA TYR A 138 -18.01 -7.23 1.86
C TYR A 138 -18.87 -8.44 1.53
N GLY A 139 -18.43 -9.63 1.96
CA GLY A 139 -19.13 -10.89 1.74
C GLY A 139 -19.13 -11.41 0.29
N THR A 140 -18.41 -10.76 -0.64
CA THR A 140 -18.48 -11.09 -2.06
C THR A 140 -17.54 -12.23 -2.50
N GLY A 141 -16.65 -12.70 -1.63
CA GLY A 141 -15.59 -13.66 -1.98
C GLY A 141 -14.36 -13.02 -2.64
N VAL A 142 -14.34 -11.71 -2.86
CA VAL A 142 -13.23 -11.00 -3.49
C VAL A 142 -12.08 -10.86 -2.50
N HIS A 143 -10.87 -11.27 -2.90
CA HIS A 143 -9.66 -11.08 -2.10
C HIS A 143 -9.25 -9.60 -2.08
N LEU A 144 -8.68 -9.12 -0.96
CA LEU A 144 -8.32 -7.70 -0.78
C LEU A 144 -7.44 -7.17 -1.92
N THR A 145 -6.45 -7.94 -2.36
CA THR A 145 -5.57 -7.56 -3.49
C THR A 145 -6.36 -7.24 -4.75
N GLU A 146 -7.37 -8.08 -5.06
CA GLU A 146 -8.26 -7.85 -6.21
C GLU A 146 -9.15 -6.63 -6.00
N ALA A 147 -9.72 -6.49 -4.80
CA ALA A 147 -10.59 -5.35 -4.49
C ALA A 147 -9.84 -4.02 -4.65
N LEU A 148 -8.62 -3.93 -4.13
CA LEU A 148 -7.75 -2.75 -4.31
C LEU A 148 -7.42 -2.51 -5.79
N THR A 149 -7.18 -3.56 -6.57
CA THR A 149 -6.94 -3.44 -8.01
C THR A 149 -8.15 -2.84 -8.73
N ARG A 150 -9.34 -3.33 -8.43
CA ARG A 150 -10.59 -2.81 -9.00
C ARG A 150 -10.79 -1.34 -8.65
N GLU A 151 -10.49 -0.94 -7.42
CA GLU A 151 -10.56 0.47 -7.02
C GLU A 151 -9.51 1.32 -7.74
N ALA A 152 -8.30 0.81 -7.93
CA ALA A 152 -7.27 1.52 -8.70
C ALA A 152 -7.73 1.79 -10.14
N LEU A 153 -8.33 0.80 -10.80
CA LEU A 153 -8.87 0.94 -12.15
C LEU A 153 -10.00 1.99 -12.19
N LYS A 154 -10.92 1.96 -11.23
CA LYS A 154 -11.99 2.97 -11.12
C LYS A 154 -11.43 4.39 -10.94
N THR A 155 -10.42 4.55 -10.09
CA THR A 155 -9.85 5.87 -9.82
C THR A 155 -9.02 6.42 -10.98
N LEU A 156 -8.40 5.55 -11.79
CA LEU A 156 -7.68 5.94 -12.99
C LEU A 156 -8.59 6.43 -14.12
N GLU A 157 -9.84 6.01 -14.14
CA GLU A 157 -10.78 6.37 -15.21
C GLU A 157 -10.93 7.90 -15.36
N TYR A 158 -11.03 8.60 -14.23
CA TYR A 158 -11.23 10.05 -14.24
C TYR A 158 -10.07 10.81 -14.91
N PRO A 159 -8.81 10.75 -14.45
CA PRO A 159 -7.74 11.52 -15.06
C PRO A 159 -7.48 11.09 -16.51
N ILE A 160 -7.58 9.81 -16.85
CA ILE A 160 -7.37 9.33 -18.22
C ILE A 160 -8.42 9.92 -19.17
N ARG A 161 -9.71 9.89 -18.81
CA ARG A 161 -10.78 10.43 -19.65
C ARG A 161 -10.71 11.95 -19.81
N HIS A 162 -10.12 12.65 -18.85
CA HIS A 162 -9.95 14.11 -18.91
C HIS A 162 -8.60 14.56 -19.48
N GLY A 163 -7.74 13.60 -19.85
CA GLY A 163 -6.41 13.90 -20.39
C GLY A 163 -5.47 14.53 -19.36
N GLU A 164 -5.71 14.30 -18.08
CA GLU A 164 -4.86 14.77 -16.99
C GLU A 164 -3.69 13.81 -16.76
N PRO A 165 -2.47 14.31 -16.54
CA PRO A 165 -1.39 13.45 -16.11
C PRO A 165 -1.72 12.87 -14.73
N PHE A 166 -1.40 11.61 -14.52
CA PHE A 166 -1.72 10.93 -13.26
C PHE A 166 -0.49 10.26 -12.64
N PHE A 167 -0.55 10.11 -11.32
CA PHE A 167 0.37 9.31 -10.53
C PHE A 167 -0.45 8.35 -9.67
N LEU A 168 -0.37 7.06 -9.96
CA LEU A 168 -0.94 6.01 -9.15
C LEU A 168 0.14 5.38 -8.28
N TYR A 169 -0.01 5.47 -6.98
CA TYR A 169 0.76 4.71 -5.99
C TYR A 169 -0.07 3.52 -5.52
N MET A 170 0.19 2.35 -6.13
CA MET A 170 -0.50 1.10 -5.80
C MET A 170 0.30 0.34 -4.75
N ALA A 171 -0.08 0.48 -3.50
CA ALA A 171 0.60 -0.10 -2.34
C ALA A 171 -0.19 -1.30 -1.81
N HIS A 172 0.13 -2.50 -2.31
CA HIS A 172 -0.52 -3.71 -1.82
C HIS A 172 -0.18 -4.00 -0.35
N TYR A 173 -1.15 -4.51 0.42
CA TYR A 173 -0.86 -5.14 1.71
C TYR A 173 -0.18 -6.50 1.55
N ALA A 174 -0.45 -7.21 0.45
CA ALA A 174 0.16 -8.50 0.15
C ALA A 174 1.67 -8.32 -0.15
N THR A 175 2.52 -9.14 0.39
CA THR A 175 2.23 -10.43 1.05
C THR A 175 2.41 -10.39 2.58
N HIS A 176 2.07 -9.30 3.23
CA HIS A 176 2.16 -9.16 4.68
C HIS A 176 1.18 -10.12 5.39
N THR A 177 1.47 -10.44 6.65
CA THR A 177 0.55 -11.20 7.51
C THR A 177 -0.79 -10.46 7.71
N PRO A 178 -1.91 -11.22 7.91
CA PRO A 178 -2.04 -12.67 7.97
C PRO A 178 -1.88 -13.32 6.60
N ILE A 179 -1.21 -14.49 6.52
CA ILE A 179 -1.06 -15.22 5.26
C ILE A 179 -2.37 -15.93 4.93
N GLN A 180 -3.26 -15.21 4.28
CA GLN A 180 -4.58 -15.69 3.84
C GLN A 180 -4.59 -15.87 2.32
N PRO A 181 -4.97 -17.06 1.83
CA PRO A 181 -4.82 -17.38 0.42
C PRO A 181 -5.77 -16.58 -0.47
N ASP A 182 -5.29 -16.26 -1.65
CA ASP A 182 -6.18 -15.91 -2.74
C ASP A 182 -6.81 -17.18 -3.31
N LYS A 183 -8.12 -17.32 -3.11
CA LYS A 183 -8.88 -18.53 -3.48
C LYS A 183 -8.90 -18.79 -4.99
N ARG A 184 -8.61 -17.78 -5.81
CA ARG A 184 -8.53 -17.92 -7.26
C ARG A 184 -7.34 -18.77 -7.69
N PHE A 185 -6.26 -18.76 -6.90
CA PHE A 185 -4.98 -19.32 -7.33
C PHE A 185 -4.46 -20.47 -6.47
N ILE A 186 -4.90 -20.60 -5.21
CA ILE A 186 -4.29 -21.56 -4.26
C ILE A 186 -4.37 -23.00 -4.76
N GLN A 187 -5.46 -23.40 -5.40
CA GLN A 187 -5.71 -24.80 -5.73
C GLN A 187 -4.63 -25.40 -6.64
N LYS A 188 -4.16 -24.65 -7.64
CA LYS A 188 -3.11 -25.16 -8.55
C LYS A 188 -1.79 -25.44 -7.84
N TYR A 189 -1.47 -24.71 -6.79
CA TYR A 189 -0.25 -24.91 -5.99
C TYR A 189 -0.39 -26.15 -5.10
N LEU A 190 -1.57 -26.39 -4.53
CA LEU A 190 -1.86 -27.59 -3.76
C LEU A 190 -1.85 -28.84 -4.66
N ASP A 191 -2.40 -28.76 -5.86
CA ASP A 191 -2.40 -29.84 -6.84
C ASP A 191 -0.98 -30.17 -7.34
N ALA A 192 -0.09 -29.17 -7.36
CA ALA A 192 1.32 -29.36 -7.65
C ALA A 192 2.12 -29.95 -6.48
N GLY A 193 1.47 -30.27 -5.35
CA GLY A 193 2.10 -30.88 -4.18
C GLY A 193 2.83 -29.89 -3.26
N MET A 194 2.59 -28.59 -3.42
CA MET A 194 3.20 -27.57 -2.56
C MET A 194 2.63 -27.66 -1.14
N ASP A 195 3.48 -27.41 -0.14
CA ASP A 195 3.03 -27.30 1.25
C ASP A 195 1.94 -26.22 1.40
N LYS A 196 0.99 -26.46 2.32
CA LYS A 196 -0.16 -25.57 2.50
C LYS A 196 0.23 -24.12 2.85
N GLY A 197 1.28 -23.93 3.66
CA GLY A 197 1.77 -22.59 4.02
C GLY A 197 2.36 -21.89 2.81
N GLN A 198 3.21 -22.58 2.07
CA GLN A 198 3.82 -22.10 0.84
C GLN A 198 2.77 -21.83 -0.25
N ALA A 199 1.78 -22.72 -0.42
CA ALA A 199 0.70 -22.55 -1.38
C ALA A 199 -0.15 -21.29 -1.08
N ARG A 200 -0.42 -21.00 0.20
CA ARG A 200 -1.10 -19.75 0.60
C ARG A 200 -0.29 -18.54 0.18
N TYR A 201 0.99 -18.51 0.52
CA TYR A 201 1.87 -17.40 0.17
C TYR A 201 2.00 -17.22 -1.34
N ALA A 202 2.26 -18.30 -2.08
CA ALA A 202 2.34 -18.29 -3.54
C ALA A 202 1.07 -17.74 -4.19
N SER A 203 -0.11 -18.11 -3.67
CA SER A 203 -1.37 -17.57 -4.18
C SER A 203 -1.52 -16.06 -3.96
N MET A 204 -0.98 -15.52 -2.86
CA MET A 204 -0.97 -14.08 -2.62
C MET A 204 0.00 -13.36 -3.56
N VAL A 205 1.18 -13.94 -3.81
CA VAL A 205 2.15 -13.40 -4.80
C VAL A 205 1.52 -13.34 -6.18
N GLU A 206 0.85 -14.42 -6.59
CA GLU A 206 0.15 -14.45 -7.88
C GLU A 206 -1.00 -13.43 -7.95
N GLY A 207 -1.67 -13.17 -6.83
CA GLY A 207 -2.66 -12.10 -6.74
C GLY A 207 -2.07 -10.72 -7.04
N VAL A 208 -0.84 -10.44 -6.59
CA VAL A 208 -0.11 -9.21 -6.90
C VAL A 208 0.31 -9.16 -8.37
N ASP A 209 0.83 -10.27 -8.89
CA ASP A 209 1.18 -10.39 -10.32
C ASP A 209 -0.03 -10.14 -11.23
N LYS A 210 -1.17 -10.78 -10.89
CA LYS A 210 -2.43 -10.54 -11.59
C LYS A 210 -2.88 -9.08 -11.54
N SER A 211 -2.72 -8.43 -10.38
CA SER A 211 -3.03 -7.01 -10.22
C SER A 211 -2.20 -6.13 -11.17
N LEU A 212 -0.90 -6.39 -11.25
CA LEU A 212 -0.03 -5.68 -12.19
C LEU A 212 -0.48 -5.93 -13.64
N GLY A 213 -0.79 -7.17 -13.99
CA GLY A 213 -1.32 -7.52 -15.30
C GLY A 213 -2.59 -6.74 -15.65
N ASP A 214 -3.56 -6.70 -14.72
CA ASP A 214 -4.83 -5.98 -14.94
C ASP A 214 -4.63 -4.47 -15.13
N LEU A 215 -3.70 -3.86 -14.39
CA LEU A 215 -3.34 -2.45 -14.55
C LEU A 215 -2.70 -2.20 -15.92
N LEU A 216 -1.77 -3.05 -16.35
CA LEU A 216 -1.12 -2.92 -17.66
C LEU A 216 -2.11 -3.09 -18.81
N ASP A 217 -3.00 -4.07 -18.72
CA ASP A 217 -4.05 -4.29 -19.72
C ASP A 217 -4.99 -3.10 -19.80
N TYR A 218 -5.38 -2.54 -18.66
CA TYR A 218 -6.22 -1.34 -18.61
C TYR A 218 -5.56 -0.12 -19.24
N LEU A 219 -4.28 0.14 -18.93
CA LEU A 219 -3.54 1.25 -19.55
C LEU A 219 -3.47 1.09 -21.09
N LYS A 220 -3.34 -0.13 -21.56
CA LYS A 220 -3.36 -0.46 -23.00
C LYS A 220 -4.74 -0.24 -23.60
N GLU A 221 -5.79 -0.74 -22.95
CA GLU A 221 -7.18 -0.54 -23.38
C GLU A 221 -7.55 0.93 -23.48
N MET A 222 -7.09 1.72 -22.52
CA MET A 222 -7.30 3.17 -22.50
C MET A 222 -6.37 3.94 -23.44
N GLY A 223 -5.44 3.27 -24.12
CA GLY A 223 -4.55 3.87 -25.12
C GLY A 223 -3.45 4.76 -24.54
N VAL A 224 -3.15 4.67 -23.23
CA VAL A 224 -2.17 5.51 -22.54
C VAL A 224 -0.88 4.78 -22.21
N GLU A 225 -0.75 3.49 -22.52
CA GLU A 225 0.41 2.65 -22.16
C GLU A 225 1.75 3.25 -22.60
N LYS A 226 1.80 3.83 -23.83
CA LYS A 226 3.03 4.37 -24.42
C LYS A 226 3.48 5.69 -23.77
N ASN A 227 2.60 6.34 -23.04
CA ASN A 227 2.86 7.59 -22.32
C ASN A 227 2.85 7.39 -20.81
N THR A 228 2.91 6.14 -20.34
CA THR A 228 2.90 5.79 -18.92
C THR A 228 4.18 5.04 -18.56
N VAL A 229 4.83 5.49 -17.50
CA VAL A 229 5.96 4.78 -16.90
C VAL A 229 5.43 3.94 -15.75
N VAL A 230 5.70 2.64 -15.78
CA VAL A 230 5.35 1.71 -14.71
C VAL A 230 6.62 1.31 -13.95
N VAL A 231 6.60 1.51 -12.64
CA VAL A 231 7.70 1.10 -11.75
C VAL A 231 7.15 0.03 -10.81
N PHE A 232 7.73 -1.17 -10.87
CA PHE A 232 7.45 -2.23 -9.92
C PHE A 232 8.64 -2.39 -8.97
N MET A 233 8.37 -2.35 -7.68
CA MET A 233 9.40 -2.48 -6.66
C MET A 233 8.82 -3.12 -5.39
N THR A 234 9.69 -3.69 -4.59
CA THR A 234 9.36 -4.20 -3.25
C THR A 234 9.90 -3.24 -2.21
N ASP A 235 9.20 -3.14 -1.06
CA ASP A 235 9.63 -2.32 0.07
C ASP A 235 10.76 -2.97 0.87
N ASN A 236 10.73 -4.31 0.97
CA ASN A 236 11.72 -5.13 1.70
C ASN A 236 11.67 -6.59 1.21
N GLY A 237 12.38 -7.48 1.90
CA GLY A 237 12.40 -8.92 1.57
C GLY A 237 11.10 -9.64 1.93
N GLY A 238 10.97 -10.87 1.43
CA GLY A 238 9.85 -11.75 1.74
C GLY A 238 9.76 -12.12 3.22
N ASN A 239 8.58 -12.55 3.65
CA ASN A 239 8.34 -12.96 5.04
C ASN A 239 9.18 -14.19 5.40
N SER A 240 10.03 -14.06 6.42
CA SER A 240 10.94 -15.12 6.89
C SER A 240 10.21 -16.34 7.53
N GLU A 241 8.93 -16.19 7.87
CA GLU A 241 8.11 -17.31 8.35
C GLU A 241 7.79 -18.31 7.24
N ASN A 242 7.87 -17.90 5.99
CA ASN A 242 7.81 -18.79 4.85
C ASN A 242 9.22 -19.31 4.58
N LYS A 243 9.61 -20.37 5.27
CA LYS A 243 10.86 -21.06 4.98
C LYS A 243 10.84 -21.51 3.52
N GLN A 244 11.65 -20.87 2.72
CA GLN A 244 11.97 -21.33 1.38
C GLN A 244 12.83 -22.56 1.47
#